data_a56a3d6a564094386429e7e851ec0475
#
_entry.id   a56a3d6a564094386429e7e851ec0475
#
_cell.length_a   1.000
_cell.length_b   1.000
_cell.length_c   1.000
_cell.angle_alpha   90.00
_cell.angle_beta   90.00
_cell.angle_gamma   90.00
#
_symmetry.space_group_name_H-M   'P 1'
#
loop_
_entity.id
_entity.type
_entity.pdbx_description
1 polymer ?
#
loop_
_entity_poly.entity_id
_entity_poly.type
_entity_poly.pdbx_seq_one_letter_code
_entity_poly.pdbx_strand_id
1 'polypeptide(L)'
;LDNSGADLWVVQKDTLGPYAESSSVNDDVYRTILNMPGVARAANVTYLTMQVRKGGSDVRALIVGIAPGELGDTPGWPPYLVAGRQITRSHYEAVADIASKFKLGDRLTIRRNQYTVVGLTRRMVSSSGDPMVFIPLKDAQEAQFLKDNDAIWQSRRRTEANQAFNRPGVPGLMDAVMASQSTNAFVNAVLVTLKPGHGPDEVAESIRRWKRLTVYTRAQMEGILIGKLIATSAKQIGMFLAILAIVSAAIVAFII
;
A
#
# COMPACT_ATOMS: atom_id res chain seq x y z
N LEU A 1 9.29 9.78 2.60
CA LEU A 1 9.82 8.78 3.55
C LEU A 1 9.75 9.28 4.99
N ASP A 2 10.14 10.52 5.27
CA ASP A 2 10.20 11.08 6.64
C ASP A 2 8.87 10.96 7.39
N ASN A 3 7.78 11.20 6.69
CA ASN A 3 6.44 11.14 7.27
C ASN A 3 5.90 9.70 7.45
N SER A 4 6.64 8.67 7.05
CA SER A 4 6.23 7.27 7.25
C SER A 4 6.48 6.77 8.67
N GLY A 5 7.35 7.44 9.43
CA GLY A 5 7.76 6.98 10.77
C GLY A 5 8.49 5.64 10.78
N ALA A 6 8.97 5.16 9.63
CA ALA A 6 9.66 3.90 9.50
C ALA A 6 11.18 4.07 9.36
N ASP A 7 11.93 3.16 9.96
CA ASP A 7 13.37 3.02 9.82
C ASP A 7 13.72 1.94 8.80
N LEU A 8 12.88 0.87 8.73
CA LEU A 8 13.04 -0.24 7.81
C LEU A 8 11.74 -0.54 7.07
N TRP A 9 11.89 -0.99 5.81
CA TRP A 9 10.82 -1.48 4.94
C TRP A 9 11.08 -2.94 4.63
N VAL A 10 10.22 -3.83 5.13
CA VAL A 10 10.27 -5.26 4.86
C VAL A 10 9.30 -5.60 3.75
N VAL A 11 9.82 -6.16 2.68
CA VAL A 11 9.09 -6.46 1.45
C VAL A 11 9.36 -7.88 0.97
N GLN A 12 8.64 -8.33 -0.03
CA GLN A 12 8.93 -9.60 -0.70
C GLN A 12 10.32 -9.56 -1.31
N LYS A 13 11.00 -10.70 -1.29
CA LYS A 13 12.31 -10.87 -1.93
C LYS A 13 12.27 -10.50 -3.41
N ASP A 14 13.35 -9.89 -3.88
CA ASP A 14 13.55 -9.48 -5.26
C ASP A 14 12.57 -8.39 -5.75
N THR A 15 12.00 -7.60 -4.83
CA THR A 15 11.22 -6.39 -5.16
C THR A 15 11.92 -5.13 -4.65
N LEU A 16 11.79 -4.02 -5.38
CA LEU A 16 12.41 -2.73 -5.06
C LEU A 16 11.68 -1.94 -3.94
N GLY A 17 10.67 -2.54 -3.34
CA GLY A 17 9.93 -1.93 -2.25
C GLY A 17 8.65 -1.22 -2.68
N PRO A 18 7.82 -0.82 -1.70
CA PRO A 18 6.41 -0.50 -1.90
C PRO A 18 6.15 0.77 -2.72
N TYR A 19 7.16 1.63 -2.85
CA TYR A 19 7.03 2.87 -3.64
C TYR A 19 7.52 2.71 -5.09
N ALA A 20 8.20 1.62 -5.40
CA ALA A 20 8.76 1.35 -6.72
C ALA A 20 8.03 0.20 -7.43
N GLU A 21 7.74 -0.88 -6.71
CA GLU A 21 7.12 -2.09 -7.22
C GLU A 21 6.09 -2.64 -6.24
N SER A 22 5.10 -3.33 -6.78
CA SER A 22 4.14 -4.05 -5.95
C SER A 22 4.82 -5.24 -5.28
N SER A 23 4.67 -5.36 -3.98
CA SER A 23 5.20 -6.44 -3.16
C SER A 23 4.05 -7.20 -2.50
N SER A 24 4.28 -8.45 -2.15
CA SER A 24 3.28 -9.31 -1.52
C SER A 24 3.91 -10.06 -0.34
N VAL A 25 3.70 -9.54 0.85
CA VAL A 25 4.16 -10.12 2.12
C VAL A 25 2.96 -10.64 2.88
N ASN A 26 3.09 -11.80 3.52
CA ASN A 26 2.01 -12.31 4.37
C ASN A 26 1.78 -11.39 5.57
N ASP A 27 0.53 -11.08 5.88
CA ASP A 27 0.16 -10.07 6.89
C ASP A 27 0.45 -10.50 8.33
N ASP A 28 0.75 -11.77 8.59
CA ASP A 28 1.17 -12.30 9.91
C ASP A 28 2.66 -12.05 10.21
N VAL A 29 3.47 -11.78 9.19
CA VAL A 29 4.92 -11.56 9.29
C VAL A 29 5.25 -10.43 10.26
N TYR A 30 4.44 -9.37 10.32
CA TYR A 30 4.68 -8.23 11.23
C TYR A 30 4.74 -8.66 12.70
N ARG A 31 3.97 -9.68 13.11
CA ARG A 31 3.94 -10.17 14.51
C ARG A 31 5.28 -10.78 14.91
N THR A 32 5.88 -11.51 14.00
CA THR A 32 7.20 -12.10 14.26
C THR A 32 8.27 -11.03 14.27
N ILE A 33 8.22 -10.05 13.35
CA ILE A 33 9.15 -8.92 13.31
C ILE A 33 9.03 -8.07 14.59
N LEU A 34 7.81 -7.81 15.06
CA LEU A 34 7.56 -7.03 16.28
C LEU A 34 8.25 -7.64 17.52
N ASN A 35 8.39 -8.96 17.56
CA ASN A 35 9.04 -9.67 18.67
C ASN A 35 10.57 -9.79 18.52
N MET A 36 11.17 -9.24 17.46
CA MET A 36 12.62 -9.29 17.28
C MET A 36 13.36 -8.29 18.18
N PRO A 37 14.58 -8.64 18.64
CA PRO A 37 15.41 -7.69 19.35
C PRO A 37 15.66 -6.42 18.53
N GLY A 38 15.62 -5.26 19.15
CA GLY A 38 15.85 -3.97 18.50
C GLY A 38 14.63 -3.38 17.80
N VAL A 39 13.54 -4.12 17.61
CA VAL A 39 12.29 -3.60 17.04
C VAL A 39 11.45 -2.94 18.13
N ALA A 40 11.07 -1.69 17.92
CA ALA A 40 10.13 -0.97 18.78
C ALA A 40 8.70 -1.22 18.33
N ARG A 41 8.45 -1.14 17.02
CA ARG A 41 7.12 -1.27 16.41
C ARG A 41 7.22 -1.84 15.01
N ALA A 42 6.16 -2.53 14.61
CA ALA A 42 5.98 -3.03 13.25
C ALA A 42 4.52 -2.87 12.84
N ALA A 43 4.28 -2.46 11.60
CA ALA A 43 2.94 -2.28 11.07
C ALA A 43 2.84 -2.71 9.60
N ASN A 44 1.74 -3.37 9.29
CA ASN A 44 1.38 -3.73 7.93
C ASN A 44 0.87 -2.51 7.16
N VAL A 45 1.32 -2.36 5.92
CA VAL A 45 0.89 -1.29 5.03
C VAL A 45 0.65 -1.83 3.62
N THR A 46 -0.42 -1.33 2.99
CA THR A 46 -0.75 -1.62 1.61
C THR A 46 -0.82 -0.31 0.82
N TYR A 47 -0.20 -0.28 -0.37
CA TYR A 47 -0.16 0.89 -1.24
C TYR A 47 -0.76 0.56 -2.60
N LEU A 48 -1.70 1.37 -3.06
CA LEU A 48 -2.22 1.25 -4.41
C LEU A 48 -2.56 2.63 -4.99
N THR A 49 -2.13 2.90 -6.22
CA THR A 49 -2.47 4.13 -6.93
C THR A 49 -3.74 3.91 -7.74
N MET A 50 -4.75 4.75 -7.54
CA MET A 50 -5.99 4.67 -8.28
C MET A 50 -6.73 6.01 -8.34
N GLN A 51 -7.78 6.04 -9.15
CA GLN A 51 -8.72 7.15 -9.17
C GLN A 51 -9.73 7.01 -8.04
N VAL A 52 -9.87 8.05 -7.25
CA VAL A 52 -10.86 8.20 -6.19
C VAL A 52 -11.95 9.12 -6.71
N ARG A 53 -13.18 8.63 -6.72
CA ARG A 53 -14.33 9.37 -7.22
C ARG A 53 -15.03 10.12 -6.09
N LYS A 54 -15.28 11.42 -6.34
CA LYS A 54 -16.12 12.26 -5.49
C LYS A 54 -17.16 12.97 -6.36
N GLY A 55 -18.39 12.55 -6.27
CA GLY A 55 -19.46 13.09 -7.14
C GLY A 55 -19.12 12.89 -8.61
N GLY A 56 -19.02 13.98 -9.38
CA GLY A 56 -18.68 13.96 -10.81
C GLY A 56 -17.19 14.15 -11.12
N SER A 57 -16.30 14.23 -10.12
CA SER A 57 -14.87 14.45 -10.33
C SER A 57 -14.04 13.28 -9.82
N ASP A 58 -13.02 12.91 -10.60
CA ASP A 58 -12.06 11.86 -10.25
C ASP A 58 -10.72 12.50 -9.88
N VAL A 59 -10.15 12.07 -8.76
CA VAL A 59 -8.83 12.49 -8.28
C VAL A 59 -7.92 11.27 -8.25
N ARG A 60 -6.79 11.34 -8.94
CA ARG A 60 -5.76 10.32 -8.81
C ARG A 60 -5.10 10.45 -7.44
N ALA A 61 -5.03 9.37 -6.68
CA ALA A 61 -4.47 9.35 -5.35
C ALA A 61 -3.69 8.06 -5.08
N LEU A 62 -2.71 8.15 -4.19
CA LEU A 62 -2.09 6.98 -3.58
C LEU A 62 -2.90 6.57 -2.35
N ILE A 63 -3.59 5.45 -2.47
CA ILE A 63 -4.31 4.86 -1.35
C ILE A 63 -3.32 4.13 -0.45
N VAL A 64 -3.40 4.40 0.85
CA VAL A 64 -2.57 3.78 1.87
C VAL A 64 -3.46 3.04 2.86
N GLY A 65 -3.35 1.72 2.85
CA GLY A 65 -4.04 0.86 3.81
C GLY A 65 -3.26 0.75 5.10
N ILE A 66 -3.87 1.16 6.21
CA ILE A 66 -3.28 1.11 7.55
C ILE A 66 -4.24 0.45 8.53
N ALA A 67 -3.70 -0.20 9.55
CA ALA A 67 -4.53 -0.73 10.63
C ALA A 67 -5.15 0.41 11.43
N PRO A 68 -6.46 0.38 11.78
CA PRO A 68 -7.03 1.32 12.74
C PRO A 68 -6.29 1.24 14.08
N GLY A 69 -6.10 2.37 14.74
CA GLY A 69 -5.36 2.40 16.00
C GLY A 69 -5.18 3.82 16.54
N GLU A 70 -4.42 3.93 17.60
CA GLU A 70 -4.12 5.21 18.23
C GLU A 70 -3.09 6.03 17.45
N LEU A 71 -3.19 7.34 17.60
CA LEU A 71 -2.38 8.34 16.91
C LEU A 71 -0.88 8.23 17.20
N GLY A 72 -0.09 8.44 16.16
CA GLY A 72 1.28 8.92 16.25
C GLY A 72 2.36 7.87 16.50
N ASP A 73 1.98 6.67 16.90
CA ASP A 73 2.92 5.68 17.40
C ASP A 73 3.17 4.49 16.47
N THR A 74 2.35 4.35 15.42
CA THR A 74 2.46 3.23 14.48
C THR A 74 3.06 3.72 13.17
N PRO A 75 4.12 3.10 12.63
CA PRO A 75 4.66 3.49 11.33
C PRO A 75 3.61 3.34 10.23
N GLY A 76 3.63 4.26 9.29
CA GLY A 76 2.66 4.34 8.18
C GLY A 76 1.48 5.27 8.43
N TRP A 77 1.22 5.68 9.67
CA TRP A 77 0.19 6.66 9.98
C TRP A 77 0.62 8.07 9.57
N PRO A 78 -0.32 8.93 9.10
CA PRO A 78 0.00 10.32 8.84
C PRO A 78 0.39 11.01 10.17
N PRO A 79 1.56 11.67 10.23
CA PRO A 79 2.06 12.26 11.47
C PRO A 79 1.30 13.51 11.91
N TYR A 80 0.52 14.11 10.99
CA TYR A 80 -0.19 15.35 11.24
C TYR A 80 -1.65 15.26 10.83
N LEU A 81 -2.55 15.64 11.74
CA LEU A 81 -3.93 15.96 11.39
C LEU A 81 -4.11 17.48 11.36
N VAL A 82 -4.71 17.95 10.30
CA VAL A 82 -5.09 19.37 10.14
C VAL A 82 -6.50 19.60 10.67
N ALA A 83 -7.40 18.61 10.47
CA ALA A 83 -8.77 18.66 10.92
C ALA A 83 -9.35 17.26 11.06
N GLY A 84 -10.38 17.12 11.87
CA GLY A 84 -11.08 15.85 12.10
C GLY A 84 -10.33 14.91 13.03
N ARG A 85 -10.45 13.62 12.78
CA ARG A 85 -9.85 12.54 13.58
C ARG A 85 -9.20 11.47 12.72
N GLN A 86 -8.46 10.59 13.35
CA GLN A 86 -7.91 9.38 12.72
C GLN A 86 -9.00 8.34 12.45
N ILE A 87 -8.65 7.34 11.62
CA ILE A 87 -9.46 6.17 11.37
C ILE A 87 -9.59 5.37 12.66
N THR A 88 -10.81 5.14 13.10
CA THR A 88 -11.11 4.34 14.28
C THR A 88 -11.89 3.08 13.95
N ARG A 89 -12.56 3.06 12.80
CA ARG A 89 -13.32 1.90 12.33
C ARG A 89 -12.50 1.06 11.37
N SER A 90 -12.77 -0.23 11.37
CA SER A 90 -12.10 -1.18 10.48
C SER A 90 -12.54 -1.08 9.01
N HIS A 91 -13.59 -0.31 8.71
CA HIS A 91 -14.15 -0.16 7.38
C HIS A 91 -14.71 1.24 7.13
N TYR A 92 -14.64 1.68 5.86
CA TYR A 92 -15.39 2.82 5.28
C TYR A 92 -15.08 4.20 5.86
N GLU A 93 -13.95 4.37 6.51
CA GLU A 93 -13.40 5.67 6.91
C GLU A 93 -12.17 6.02 6.07
N ALA A 94 -11.96 7.31 5.83
CA ALA A 94 -10.78 7.79 5.13
C ALA A 94 -10.19 9.03 5.82
N VAL A 95 -8.86 9.12 5.81
CA VAL A 95 -8.10 10.34 6.11
C VAL A 95 -7.40 10.77 4.84
N ALA A 96 -7.65 11.98 4.37
CA ALA A 96 -7.15 12.45 3.09
C ALA A 96 -6.16 13.61 3.25
N ASP A 97 -5.14 13.67 2.39
CA ASP A 97 -4.29 14.84 2.31
C ASP A 97 -5.06 16.04 1.70
N ILE A 98 -4.81 17.25 2.23
CA ILE A 98 -5.45 18.48 1.75
C ILE A 98 -5.21 18.76 0.26
N ALA A 99 -4.10 18.26 -0.32
CA ALA A 99 -3.81 18.38 -1.75
C ALA A 99 -4.86 17.65 -2.61
N SER A 100 -5.60 16.68 -2.07
CA SER A 100 -6.71 16.01 -2.75
C SER A 100 -7.94 16.91 -2.94
N LYS A 101 -8.01 18.05 -2.22
CA LYS A 101 -9.16 18.97 -2.17
C LYS A 101 -10.45 18.34 -1.61
N PHE A 102 -10.34 17.21 -0.92
CA PHE A 102 -11.45 16.62 -0.19
C PHE A 102 -11.70 17.36 1.12
N LYS A 103 -12.94 17.31 1.61
CA LYS A 103 -13.39 17.98 2.86
C LYS A 103 -13.87 16.93 3.86
N LEU A 104 -13.87 17.29 5.12
CA LEU A 104 -14.50 16.45 6.17
C LEU A 104 -15.95 16.16 5.81
N GLY A 105 -16.36 14.89 6.00
CA GLY A 105 -17.69 14.41 5.67
C GLY A 105 -17.92 14.06 4.20
N ASP A 106 -16.98 14.36 3.30
CA ASP A 106 -17.10 13.94 1.90
C ASP A 106 -17.21 12.42 1.78
N ARG A 107 -18.02 11.96 0.84
CA ARG A 107 -18.12 10.56 0.48
C ARG A 107 -17.27 10.29 -0.75
N LEU A 108 -16.29 9.42 -0.59
CA LEU A 108 -15.36 9.00 -1.63
C LEU A 108 -15.71 7.60 -2.09
N THR A 109 -15.71 7.36 -3.40
CA THR A 109 -15.84 6.01 -3.94
C THR A 109 -14.45 5.50 -4.34
N ILE A 110 -14.02 4.43 -3.69
CA ILE A 110 -12.79 3.70 -4.00
C ILE A 110 -13.21 2.30 -4.43
N ARG A 111 -13.01 1.99 -5.71
CA ARG A 111 -13.55 0.79 -6.38
C ARG A 111 -15.07 0.68 -6.21
N ARG A 112 -15.54 -0.23 -5.36
CA ARG A 112 -16.98 -0.50 -5.14
C ARG A 112 -17.51 0.07 -3.82
N ASN A 113 -16.61 0.48 -2.93
CA ASN A 113 -16.93 0.87 -1.57
C ASN A 113 -16.93 2.39 -1.42
N GLN A 114 -17.81 2.88 -0.56
CA GLN A 114 -17.88 4.28 -0.19
C GLN A 114 -17.22 4.53 1.15
N TYR A 115 -16.40 5.57 1.22
CA TYR A 115 -15.64 5.98 2.39
C TYR A 115 -16.04 7.38 2.80
N THR A 116 -16.17 7.61 4.09
CA THR A 116 -16.39 8.96 4.63
C THR A 116 -15.06 9.55 5.07
N VAL A 117 -14.76 10.76 4.63
CA VAL A 117 -13.57 11.50 5.07
C VAL A 117 -13.76 11.94 6.50
N VAL A 118 -13.07 11.32 7.44
CA VAL A 118 -13.14 11.59 8.88
C VAL A 118 -12.02 12.48 9.38
N GLY A 119 -10.95 12.63 8.60
CA GLY A 119 -9.80 13.46 8.92
C GLY A 119 -9.09 14.00 7.70
N LEU A 120 -8.40 15.10 7.89
CA LEU A 120 -7.54 15.73 6.88
C LEU A 120 -6.11 15.80 7.42
N THR A 121 -5.16 15.48 6.56
CA THR A 121 -3.73 15.57 6.83
C THR A 121 -3.04 16.50 5.84
N ARG A 122 -1.77 16.76 6.02
CA ARG A 122 -0.95 17.61 5.14
C ARG A 122 0.41 16.98 4.89
N ARG A 123 1.05 17.35 3.76
CA ARG A 123 2.37 16.90 3.35
C ARG A 123 2.47 15.38 3.12
N MET A 124 1.33 14.76 2.84
CA MET A 124 1.25 13.35 2.50
C MET A 124 0.98 13.22 1.00
N VAL A 125 2.06 13.31 0.23
CA VAL A 125 2.05 13.21 -1.24
C VAL A 125 3.04 12.12 -1.65
N SER A 126 2.71 11.39 -2.70
CA SER A 126 3.60 10.38 -3.28
C SER A 126 4.78 11.03 -4.01
N SER A 127 5.78 10.24 -4.37
CA SER A 127 6.90 10.70 -5.22
C SER A 127 6.45 11.15 -6.62
N SER A 128 5.25 10.73 -7.06
CA SER A 128 4.64 11.13 -8.32
C SER A 128 3.79 12.41 -8.21
N GLY A 129 3.67 12.99 -7.01
CA GLY A 129 2.83 14.15 -6.74
C GLY A 129 1.36 13.83 -6.43
N ASP A 130 0.98 12.56 -6.43
CA ASP A 130 -0.39 12.16 -6.10
C ASP A 130 -0.66 12.34 -4.59
N PRO A 131 -1.77 12.96 -4.17
CA PRO A 131 -2.14 13.05 -2.76
C PRO A 131 -2.40 11.66 -2.17
N MET A 132 -2.06 11.47 -0.89
CA MET A 132 -2.34 10.23 -0.19
C MET A 132 -3.73 10.24 0.45
N VAL A 133 -4.40 9.10 0.39
CA VAL A 133 -5.67 8.84 1.06
C VAL A 133 -5.51 7.57 1.87
N PHE A 134 -5.63 7.68 3.18
CA PHE A 134 -5.51 6.59 4.13
C PHE A 134 -6.87 5.94 4.34
N ILE A 135 -6.92 4.63 4.28
CA ILE A 135 -8.13 3.82 4.54
C ILE A 135 -7.77 2.63 5.44
N PRO A 136 -8.76 1.96 6.05
CA PRO A 136 -8.49 0.75 6.82
C PRO A 136 -7.75 -0.31 6.01
N LEU A 137 -6.79 -0.97 6.65
CA LEU A 137 -5.93 -1.97 6.00
C LEU A 137 -6.73 -3.07 5.29
N LYS A 138 -7.78 -3.56 5.92
CA LYS A 138 -8.63 -4.63 5.35
C LYS A 138 -9.30 -4.19 4.05
N ASP A 139 -9.77 -2.97 4.00
CA ASP A 139 -10.39 -2.40 2.80
C ASP A 139 -9.35 -2.23 1.67
N ALA A 140 -8.13 -1.80 2.02
CA ALA A 140 -7.05 -1.67 1.05
C ALA A 140 -6.56 -3.04 0.52
N GLN A 141 -6.46 -4.05 1.40
CA GLN A 141 -6.15 -5.42 1.00
C GLN A 141 -7.21 -5.96 0.03
N GLU A 142 -8.50 -5.75 0.33
CA GLU A 142 -9.59 -6.12 -0.57
C GLU A 142 -9.49 -5.37 -1.90
N ALA A 143 -9.24 -4.06 -1.87
CA ALA A 143 -9.14 -3.24 -3.07
C ALA A 143 -7.96 -3.65 -3.97
N GLN A 144 -6.82 -4.07 -3.42
CA GLN A 144 -5.62 -4.41 -4.17
C GLN A 144 -5.64 -5.85 -4.68
N PHE A 145 -6.03 -6.79 -3.85
CA PHE A 145 -5.90 -8.22 -4.11
C PHE A 145 -7.25 -8.87 -4.46
N LEU A 146 -8.18 -8.10 -5.02
CA LEU A 146 -9.45 -8.66 -5.51
C LEU A 146 -9.14 -9.80 -6.48
N LYS A 147 -9.43 -11.02 -6.04
CA LYS A 147 -9.61 -12.13 -6.98
C LYS A 147 -10.82 -11.79 -7.84
N ASP A 148 -10.75 -12.09 -9.13
CA ASP A 148 -11.90 -11.99 -10.01
C ASP A 148 -13.08 -12.74 -9.37
N ASN A 149 -14.28 -12.18 -9.48
CA ASN A 149 -15.48 -12.81 -8.90
C ASN A 149 -15.58 -14.29 -9.28
N ASP A 150 -15.19 -14.64 -10.51
CA ASP A 150 -15.19 -16.04 -11.00
C ASP A 150 -14.21 -16.93 -10.24
N ALA A 151 -13.01 -16.43 -9.91
CA ALA A 151 -12.04 -17.18 -9.13
C ALA A 151 -12.49 -17.38 -7.67
N ILE A 152 -13.18 -16.39 -7.09
CA ILE A 152 -13.80 -16.50 -5.77
C ILE A 152 -14.94 -17.53 -5.81
N TRP A 153 -15.82 -17.45 -6.80
CA TRP A 153 -16.91 -18.40 -6.99
C TRP A 153 -16.40 -19.83 -7.19
N GLN A 154 -15.39 -20.01 -8.02
CA GLN A 154 -14.78 -21.34 -8.22
C GLN A 154 -14.12 -21.86 -6.96
N SER A 155 -13.42 -21.00 -6.17
CA SER A 155 -12.82 -21.38 -4.91
C SER A 155 -13.89 -21.80 -3.90
N ARG A 156 -14.99 -21.04 -3.78
CA ARG A 156 -16.12 -21.37 -2.90
C ARG A 156 -16.78 -22.68 -3.29
N ARG A 157 -17.08 -22.90 -4.57
CA ARG A 157 -17.64 -24.16 -5.07
C ARG A 157 -16.76 -25.37 -4.78
N ARG A 158 -15.43 -25.24 -4.93
CA ARG A 158 -14.49 -26.31 -4.58
C ARG A 158 -14.51 -26.64 -3.08
N THR A 159 -14.65 -25.63 -2.24
CA THR A 159 -14.75 -25.79 -0.79
C THR A 159 -16.07 -26.44 -0.39
N GLU A 160 -17.19 -25.98 -0.97
CA GLU A 160 -18.52 -26.58 -0.77
C GLU A 160 -18.58 -28.05 -1.20
N ALA A 161 -17.92 -28.38 -2.31
CA ALA A 161 -17.86 -29.75 -2.83
C ALA A 161 -16.93 -30.66 -2.02
N ASN A 162 -16.09 -30.11 -1.14
CA ASN A 162 -15.15 -30.89 -0.36
C ASN A 162 -15.82 -31.47 0.89
N GLN A 163 -16.04 -32.77 0.88
CA GLN A 163 -16.67 -33.51 2.00
C GLN A 163 -15.91 -33.40 3.34
N ALA A 164 -14.62 -33.04 3.31
CA ALA A 164 -13.84 -32.80 4.53
C ALA A 164 -14.33 -31.57 5.32
N PHE A 165 -14.87 -30.58 4.62
CA PHE A 165 -15.38 -29.33 5.21
C PHE A 165 -16.90 -29.29 5.31
N ASN A 166 -17.60 -29.95 4.37
CA ASN A 166 -19.06 -30.04 4.38
C ASN A 166 -19.51 -31.20 5.24
N ARG A 167 -19.40 -31.05 6.56
CA ARG A 167 -19.82 -32.06 7.55
C ARG A 167 -21.12 -31.63 8.20
N PRO A 168 -22.23 -32.36 8.01
CA PRO A 168 -23.54 -32.01 8.60
C PRO A 168 -23.56 -31.94 10.13
N GLY A 169 -22.57 -32.57 10.80
CA GLY A 169 -22.49 -32.62 12.26
C GLY A 169 -21.75 -31.50 12.95
N VAL A 170 -21.20 -30.50 12.20
CA VAL A 170 -20.45 -29.39 12.78
C VAL A 170 -21.01 -28.06 12.23
N PRO A 171 -22.05 -27.51 12.86
CA PRO A 171 -22.64 -26.26 12.46
C PRO A 171 -21.59 -25.11 12.45
N GLY A 172 -21.58 -24.28 11.40
CA GLY A 172 -20.68 -23.12 11.30
C GLY A 172 -19.25 -23.42 10.79
N LEU A 173 -18.87 -24.69 10.62
CA LEU A 173 -17.55 -25.02 10.07
C LEU A 173 -17.38 -24.48 8.63
N MET A 174 -18.38 -24.68 7.79
CA MET A 174 -18.35 -24.19 6.41
C MET A 174 -18.27 -22.69 6.35
N ASP A 175 -19.02 -21.96 7.18
CA ASP A 175 -18.99 -20.50 7.23
C ASP A 175 -17.63 -19.98 7.70
N ALA A 176 -17.01 -20.63 8.68
CA ALA A 176 -15.68 -20.29 9.15
C ALA A 176 -14.61 -20.53 8.07
N VAL A 177 -14.68 -21.64 7.34
CA VAL A 177 -13.78 -21.94 6.23
C VAL A 177 -13.98 -20.96 5.07
N MET A 178 -15.23 -20.64 4.74
CA MET A 178 -15.55 -19.64 3.71
C MET A 178 -15.06 -18.25 4.10
N ALA A 179 -15.23 -17.85 5.35
CA ALA A 179 -14.73 -16.59 5.88
C ALA A 179 -13.20 -16.52 5.82
N SER A 180 -12.50 -17.62 6.13
CA SER A 180 -11.03 -17.68 6.05
C SER A 180 -10.49 -17.59 4.62
N GLN A 181 -11.22 -18.08 3.64
CA GLN A 181 -10.85 -18.03 2.23
C GLN A 181 -11.05 -16.65 1.57
N SER A 182 -11.92 -15.82 2.12
CA SER A 182 -12.21 -14.49 1.60
C SER A 182 -11.23 -13.42 2.07
N THR A 183 -10.38 -13.71 3.06
CA THR A 183 -9.39 -12.77 3.58
C THR A 183 -8.09 -12.84 2.79
N ASN A 184 -7.79 -11.79 2.05
CA ASN A 184 -6.46 -11.60 1.52
C ASN A 184 -5.49 -11.35 2.68
N ALA A 185 -4.62 -12.31 2.90
CA ALA A 185 -3.62 -12.29 3.96
C ALA A 185 -2.30 -11.62 3.49
N PHE A 186 -2.35 -10.75 2.47
CA PHE A 186 -1.16 -10.12 1.91
C PHE A 186 -1.20 -8.60 2.08
N VAL A 187 0.01 -8.04 2.27
CA VAL A 187 0.28 -6.60 2.34
C VAL A 187 1.48 -6.26 1.45
N ASN A 188 1.65 -5.00 1.10
CA ASN A 188 2.80 -4.60 0.28
C ASN A 188 4.11 -4.51 1.08
N ALA A 189 4.03 -4.12 2.33
CA ALA A 189 5.21 -4.01 3.17
C ALA A 189 4.84 -4.12 4.65
N VAL A 190 5.84 -4.50 5.45
CA VAL A 190 5.84 -4.26 6.88
C VAL A 190 6.80 -3.11 7.16
N LEU A 191 6.29 -2.05 7.75
CA LEU A 191 7.07 -0.92 8.23
C LEU A 191 7.55 -1.19 9.64
N VAL A 192 8.81 -0.87 9.92
CA VAL A 192 9.44 -1.17 11.21
C VAL A 192 10.06 0.11 11.76
N THR A 193 9.80 0.38 13.04
CA THR A 193 10.50 1.40 13.84
C THR A 193 11.42 0.72 14.83
N LEU A 194 12.63 1.21 14.97
CA LEU A 194 13.65 0.64 15.83
C LEU A 194 13.64 1.26 17.23
N LYS A 195 14.11 0.49 18.21
CA LYS A 195 14.39 1.01 19.54
C LYS A 195 15.63 1.90 19.51
N PRO A 196 15.69 2.95 20.35
CA PRO A 196 16.88 3.76 20.48
C PRO A 196 18.12 2.89 20.80
N GLY A 197 19.24 3.17 20.14
CA GLY A 197 20.49 2.45 20.35
C GLY A 197 20.71 1.21 19.50
N HIS A 198 19.73 0.80 18.66
CA HIS A 198 19.90 -0.30 17.71
C HIS A 198 20.14 0.22 16.30
N GLY A 199 21.15 -0.32 15.63
CA GLY A 199 21.48 0.03 14.26
C GLY A 199 20.50 -0.59 13.25
N PRO A 200 20.10 0.16 12.21
CA PRO A 200 19.16 -0.36 11.19
C PRO A 200 19.73 -1.57 10.44
N ASP A 201 21.03 -1.62 10.21
CA ASP A 201 21.67 -2.71 9.47
C ASP A 201 21.67 -4.02 10.25
N GLU A 202 21.87 -3.98 11.57
CA GLU A 202 21.84 -5.16 12.43
C GLU A 202 20.47 -5.85 12.43
N VAL A 203 19.41 -5.06 12.60
CA VAL A 203 18.03 -5.58 12.58
C VAL A 203 17.65 -6.03 11.17
N ALA A 204 18.04 -5.28 10.16
CA ALA A 204 17.81 -5.65 8.77
C ALA A 204 18.44 -7.00 8.41
N GLU A 205 19.69 -7.25 8.81
CA GLU A 205 20.36 -8.53 8.58
C GLU A 205 19.66 -9.70 9.30
N SER A 206 19.15 -9.45 10.51
CA SER A 206 18.37 -10.46 11.23
C SER A 206 17.10 -10.87 10.49
N ILE A 207 16.41 -9.91 9.87
CA ILE A 207 15.19 -10.17 9.07
C ILE A 207 15.56 -10.82 7.72
N ARG A 208 16.66 -10.39 7.07
CA ARG A 208 17.11 -10.94 5.77
C ARG A 208 17.47 -12.43 5.81
N ARG A 209 17.74 -12.98 6.98
CA ARG A 209 17.90 -14.44 7.15
C ARG A 209 16.66 -15.22 6.72
N TRP A 210 15.52 -14.57 6.66
CA TRP A 210 14.31 -15.18 6.11
C TRP A 210 14.32 -15.11 4.59
N LYS A 211 14.52 -16.26 3.96
CA LYS A 211 14.78 -16.42 2.53
C LYS A 211 13.76 -15.78 1.57
N ARG A 212 12.60 -15.37 2.08
CA ARG A 212 11.48 -14.81 1.27
C ARG A 212 11.32 -13.30 1.43
N LEU A 213 12.12 -12.65 2.26
CA LEU A 213 12.02 -11.24 2.57
C LEU A 213 13.28 -10.48 2.14
N THR A 214 13.07 -9.25 1.76
CA THR A 214 14.11 -8.24 1.59
C THR A 214 13.82 -7.08 2.52
N VAL A 215 14.85 -6.46 3.07
CA VAL A 215 14.72 -5.32 3.98
C VAL A 215 15.53 -4.17 3.43
N TYR A 216 14.90 -3.03 3.35
CA TYR A 216 15.53 -1.77 2.97
C TYR A 216 15.59 -0.84 4.16
N THR A 217 16.76 -0.27 4.38
CA THR A 217 16.94 0.86 5.30
C THR A 217 16.45 2.14 4.65
N ARG A 218 16.29 3.20 5.43
CA ARG A 218 15.89 4.52 4.91
C ARG A 218 16.79 4.99 3.77
N ALA A 219 18.11 4.91 3.94
CA ALA A 219 19.06 5.33 2.92
C ALA A 219 18.94 4.52 1.62
N GLN A 220 18.72 3.21 1.73
CA GLN A 220 18.50 2.35 0.57
C GLN A 220 17.18 2.69 -0.14
N MET A 221 16.11 2.94 0.61
CA MET A 221 14.81 3.31 0.05
C MET A 221 14.86 4.68 -0.64
N GLU A 222 15.59 5.65 -0.09
CA GLU A 222 15.85 6.95 -0.71
C GLU A 222 16.59 6.79 -2.04
N GLY A 223 17.64 5.96 -2.06
CA GLY A 223 18.38 5.64 -3.29
C GLY A 223 17.48 5.03 -4.37
N ILE A 224 16.60 4.11 -4.02
CA ILE A 224 15.64 3.49 -4.95
C ILE A 224 14.67 4.54 -5.51
N LEU A 225 14.13 5.44 -4.68
CA LEU A 225 13.22 6.49 -5.11
C LEU A 225 13.89 7.49 -6.05
N ILE A 226 15.10 7.93 -5.73
CA ILE A 226 15.89 8.82 -6.58
C ILE A 226 16.20 8.15 -7.91
N GLY A 227 16.67 6.90 -7.88
CA GLY A 227 16.94 6.13 -9.09
C GLY A 227 15.71 5.99 -9.99
N LYS A 228 14.54 5.73 -9.42
CA LYS A 228 13.28 5.64 -10.16
C LYS A 228 12.88 6.99 -10.79
N LEU A 229 13.03 8.08 -10.06
CA LEU A 229 12.75 9.44 -10.57
C LEU A 229 13.65 9.77 -11.75
N ILE A 230 14.96 9.50 -11.63
CA ILE A 230 15.93 9.74 -12.69
C ILE A 230 15.61 8.89 -13.92
N ALA A 231 15.34 7.59 -13.74
CA ALA A 231 15.01 6.69 -14.84
C ALA A 231 13.72 7.12 -15.57
N THR A 232 12.71 7.57 -14.84
CA THR A 232 11.46 8.07 -15.43
C THR A 232 11.69 9.35 -16.23
N SER A 233 12.46 10.30 -15.68
CA SER A 233 12.81 11.55 -16.35
C SER A 233 13.65 11.30 -17.61
N ALA A 234 14.66 10.43 -17.54
CA ALA A 234 15.48 10.05 -18.68
C ALA A 234 14.65 9.41 -19.79
N LYS A 235 13.69 8.55 -19.47
CA LYS A 235 12.78 7.95 -20.45
C LYS A 235 11.90 8.99 -21.13
N GLN A 236 11.37 9.96 -20.38
CA GLN A 236 10.56 11.06 -20.93
C GLN A 236 11.37 11.95 -21.86
N ILE A 237 12.61 12.31 -21.48
CA ILE A 237 13.52 13.12 -22.31
C ILE A 237 13.87 12.35 -23.57
N GLY A 238 14.19 11.05 -23.47
CA GLY A 238 14.50 10.22 -24.64
C GLY A 238 13.34 10.11 -25.63
N MET A 239 12.10 9.97 -25.13
CA MET A 239 10.91 9.96 -25.96
C MET A 239 10.69 11.32 -26.66
N PHE A 240 10.89 12.43 -25.95
CA PHE A 240 10.78 13.78 -26.53
C PHE A 240 11.83 14.03 -27.61
N LEU A 241 13.09 13.62 -27.41
CA LEU A 241 14.15 13.71 -28.39
C LEU A 241 13.86 12.85 -29.63
N ALA A 242 13.29 11.66 -29.45
CA ALA A 242 12.90 10.80 -30.57
C ALA A 242 11.79 11.46 -31.42
N ILE A 243 10.78 12.06 -30.78
CA ILE A 243 9.73 12.81 -31.50
C ILE A 243 10.34 14.00 -32.26
N LEU A 244 11.22 14.77 -31.65
CA LEU A 244 11.93 15.87 -32.30
C LEU A 244 12.73 15.42 -33.53
N ALA A 245 13.44 14.29 -33.42
CA ALA A 245 14.21 13.73 -34.51
C ALA A 245 13.29 13.31 -35.69
N ILE A 246 12.15 12.67 -35.40
CA ILE A 246 11.17 12.27 -36.42
C ILE A 246 10.58 13.50 -37.12
N VAL A 247 10.19 14.53 -36.37
CA VAL A 247 9.64 15.76 -36.92
C VAL A 247 10.68 16.48 -37.80
N SER A 248 11.93 16.56 -37.31
CA SER A 248 13.01 17.20 -38.09
C SER A 248 13.28 16.43 -39.38
N ALA A 249 13.32 15.11 -39.34
CA ALA A 249 13.49 14.28 -40.54
C ALA A 249 12.33 14.45 -41.53
N ALA A 250 11.10 14.54 -41.07
CA ALA A 250 9.92 14.79 -41.90
C ALA A 250 9.98 16.17 -42.57
N ILE A 251 10.39 17.22 -41.83
CA ILE A 251 10.55 18.56 -42.38
C ILE A 251 11.61 18.57 -43.49
N VAL A 252 12.77 17.95 -43.24
CA VAL A 252 13.84 17.87 -44.25
C VAL A 252 13.36 17.10 -45.48
N ALA A 253 12.66 16.00 -45.32
CA ALA A 253 12.09 15.23 -46.43
C ALA A 253 11.03 16.00 -47.23
N PHE A 254 10.38 16.99 -46.62
CA PHE A 254 9.36 17.80 -47.29
C PHE A 254 9.95 19.01 -48.04
N ILE A 255 11.18 19.41 -47.67
CA ILE A 255 11.87 20.55 -48.29
C ILE A 255 12.72 20.13 -49.50
N ILE A 256 13.14 18.86 -49.55
CA ILE A 256 13.89 18.26 -50.68
C ILE A 256 12.92 17.70 -51.71
#